data_7253e22a786b1f824f7f7613e1de4478
#
_entry.id   7253e22a786b1f824f7f7613e1de4478
#
_cell.length_a   1.000
_cell.length_b   1.000
_cell.length_c   1.000
_cell.angle_alpha   90.00
_cell.angle_beta   90.00
_cell.angle_gamma   90.00
#
_symmetry.space_group_name_H-M   'P 1'
#
loop_
_entity.id
_entity.type
_entity.pdbx_description
1 polymer ?
#
loop_
_entity_poly.entity_id
_entity_poly.type
_entity_poly.pdbx_seq_one_letter_code
_entity_poly.pdbx_strand_id
1 'polypeptide(L)'
;MTHSAAHEASLSLTSRTDRGGYVIATLSGELGIASAPALREQLRSLLRAASQLIIDLSAVEHADASGLAVLVGGGRRARLLGGSLRLAAPSPEVARVLSATGMNKHLGIFPTVRAAITGQPRLPEAIFPSATVLARGRIDGVIAGGATSKTSVASPAAR
;
A
#
# COMPACT_ATOMS: atom_id res chain seq x y z
N MET A 1 -0.94 22.65 -40.19
CA MET A 1 -1.65 21.52 -39.54
C MET A 1 -0.85 21.10 -38.29
N THR A 2 -1.20 21.67 -37.20
CA THR A 2 -0.61 21.34 -35.91
C THR A 2 -1.28 20.09 -35.39
N HIS A 3 -0.59 18.98 -35.50
CA HIS A 3 -0.93 17.82 -34.72
C HIS A 3 -0.53 18.13 -33.27
N SER A 4 -1.51 18.59 -32.51
CA SER A 4 -1.44 18.54 -31.07
C SER A 4 -1.34 17.05 -30.75
N ALA A 5 -0.14 16.60 -30.42
CA ALA A 5 0.03 15.35 -29.73
C ALA A 5 -0.65 15.56 -28.38
N ALA A 6 -1.93 15.19 -28.31
CA ALA A 6 -2.54 14.90 -27.05
C ALA A 6 -1.61 13.85 -26.43
N HIS A 7 -0.96 14.22 -25.34
CA HIS A 7 -0.40 13.25 -24.42
C HIS A 7 -1.62 12.44 -23.96
N GLU A 8 -1.94 11.40 -24.72
CA GLU A 8 -2.81 10.37 -24.22
C GLU A 8 -2.07 9.83 -23.01
N ALA A 9 -2.61 10.10 -21.85
CA ALA A 9 -2.16 9.55 -20.60
C ALA A 9 -2.29 8.02 -20.72
N SER A 10 -1.28 7.42 -21.35
CA SER A 10 -1.27 6.03 -21.75
C SER A 10 -0.82 5.21 -20.55
N LEU A 11 -1.77 4.62 -19.86
CA LEU A 11 -1.48 3.60 -18.87
C LEU A 11 -1.28 2.26 -19.59
N SER A 12 -0.14 1.66 -19.40
CA SER A 12 0.18 0.33 -19.87
C SER A 12 0.19 -0.66 -18.72
N LEU A 13 -0.36 -1.85 -18.93
CA LEU A 13 -0.36 -2.94 -17.97
C LEU A 13 0.22 -4.19 -18.62
N THR A 14 1.25 -4.76 -18.02
CA THR A 14 1.82 -6.05 -18.37
C THR A 14 1.71 -6.99 -17.18
N SER A 15 1.42 -8.27 -17.42
CA SER A 15 1.29 -9.24 -16.33
C SER A 15 2.14 -10.48 -16.55
N ARG A 16 2.64 -11.03 -15.44
CA ARG A 16 3.36 -12.32 -15.40
C ARG A 16 2.94 -13.09 -14.16
N THR A 17 3.01 -14.41 -14.25
CA THR A 17 2.76 -15.28 -13.09
C THR A 17 4.08 -15.68 -12.45
N ASP A 18 4.15 -15.57 -11.13
CA ASP A 18 5.28 -16.03 -10.34
C ASP A 18 5.11 -17.53 -9.96
N ARG A 19 6.22 -18.18 -9.60
CA ARG A 19 6.23 -19.59 -9.19
C ARG A 19 5.38 -19.87 -7.94
N GLY A 20 5.12 -18.85 -7.12
CA GLY A 20 4.27 -18.93 -5.93
C GLY A 20 2.77 -18.77 -6.21
N GLY A 21 2.34 -18.68 -7.46
CA GLY A 21 0.94 -18.49 -7.84
C GLY A 21 0.44 -17.05 -7.77
N TYR A 22 1.34 -16.08 -7.56
CA TYR A 22 1.01 -14.66 -7.64
C TYR A 22 1.02 -14.20 -9.10
N VAL A 23 0.00 -13.46 -9.48
CA VAL A 23 0.05 -12.67 -10.72
C VAL A 23 0.59 -11.29 -10.38
N ILE A 24 1.68 -10.92 -11.04
CA ILE A 24 2.33 -9.62 -10.90
C ILE A 24 1.97 -8.80 -12.12
N ALA A 25 1.23 -7.71 -11.90
CA ALA A 25 0.85 -6.76 -12.94
C ALA A 25 1.67 -5.48 -12.78
N THR A 26 2.49 -5.17 -13.74
CA THR A 26 3.29 -3.94 -13.77
C THR A 26 2.50 -2.87 -14.50
N LEU A 27 2.24 -1.77 -13.82
CA LEU A 27 1.66 -0.56 -14.39
C LEU A 27 2.77 0.42 -14.77
N SER A 28 2.62 1.06 -15.91
CA SER A 28 3.52 2.13 -16.36
C SER A 28 2.74 3.29 -16.96
N GLY A 29 3.25 4.50 -16.77
CA GLY A 29 2.64 5.73 -17.25
C GLY A 29 1.85 6.46 -16.16
N GLU A 30 0.75 7.09 -16.54
CA GLU A 30 -0.07 7.92 -15.64
C GLU A 30 -1.30 7.17 -15.14
N LEU A 31 -1.45 7.15 -13.83
CA LEU A 31 -2.57 6.53 -13.13
C LEU A 31 -3.55 7.62 -12.66
N GLY A 32 -4.51 7.94 -13.48
CA GLY A 32 -5.42 9.05 -13.23
C GLY A 32 -6.84 8.82 -13.72
N ILE A 33 -7.63 9.88 -13.70
CA ILE A 33 -9.03 9.86 -14.09
C ILE A 33 -9.23 9.33 -15.53
N ALA A 34 -8.33 9.68 -16.44
CA ALA A 34 -8.41 9.26 -17.84
C ALA A 34 -8.15 7.75 -18.00
N SER A 35 -7.22 7.18 -17.23
CA SER A 35 -6.87 5.76 -17.29
C SER A 35 -7.74 4.88 -16.39
N ALA A 36 -8.48 5.44 -15.47
CA ALA A 36 -9.28 4.71 -14.49
C ALA A 36 -10.28 3.70 -15.08
N PRO A 37 -11.05 4.00 -16.15
CA PRO A 37 -11.98 3.03 -16.72
C PRO A 37 -11.27 1.81 -17.32
N ALA A 38 -10.19 2.02 -18.07
CA ALA A 38 -9.41 0.95 -18.68
C ALA A 38 -8.74 0.07 -17.61
N LEU A 39 -8.15 0.69 -16.59
CA LEU A 39 -7.55 -0.03 -15.48
C LEU A 39 -8.58 -0.89 -14.73
N ARG A 40 -9.77 -0.35 -14.49
CA ARG A 40 -10.85 -1.09 -13.82
C ARG A 40 -11.22 -2.37 -14.55
N GLU A 41 -11.31 -2.32 -15.87
CA GLU A 41 -11.63 -3.48 -16.68
C GLU A 41 -10.49 -4.49 -16.72
N GLN A 42 -9.25 -4.03 -16.83
CA GLN A 42 -8.07 -4.88 -16.77
C GLN A 42 -7.94 -5.59 -15.40
N LEU A 43 -8.17 -4.89 -14.29
CA LEU A 43 -8.18 -5.47 -12.96
C LEU A 43 -9.27 -6.52 -12.78
N ARG A 44 -10.46 -6.27 -13.32
CA ARG A 44 -11.55 -7.26 -13.29
C ARG A 44 -11.16 -8.54 -14.00
N SER A 45 -10.53 -8.42 -15.17
CA SER A 45 -10.04 -9.56 -15.93
C SER A 45 -8.98 -10.35 -15.17
N LEU A 46 -7.99 -9.66 -14.59
CA LEU A 46 -6.95 -10.30 -13.80
C LEU A 46 -7.50 -11.01 -12.55
N LEU A 47 -8.43 -10.39 -11.85
CA LEU A 47 -9.04 -10.95 -10.64
C LEU A 47 -9.96 -12.16 -10.91
N ARG A 48 -10.43 -12.32 -12.14
CA ARG A 48 -11.12 -13.55 -12.55
C ARG A 48 -10.15 -14.71 -12.77
N ALA A 49 -8.93 -14.40 -13.21
CA ALA A 49 -7.92 -15.39 -13.54
C ALA A 49 -7.03 -15.77 -12.35
N ALA A 50 -6.88 -14.87 -11.37
CA ALA A 50 -5.96 -15.06 -10.26
C ALA A 50 -6.55 -14.57 -8.93
N SER A 51 -6.37 -15.37 -7.87
CA SER A 51 -6.79 -15.00 -6.52
C SER A 51 -5.77 -14.10 -5.80
N GLN A 52 -4.51 -14.15 -6.19
CA GLN A 52 -3.41 -13.40 -5.58
C GLN A 52 -2.79 -12.46 -6.61
N LEU A 53 -3.00 -11.16 -6.44
CA LEU A 53 -2.55 -10.13 -7.38
C LEU A 53 -1.60 -9.15 -6.69
N ILE A 54 -0.47 -8.88 -7.33
CA ILE A 54 0.47 -7.84 -6.95
C ILE A 54 0.54 -6.81 -8.06
N ILE A 55 0.31 -5.55 -7.72
CA ILE A 55 0.44 -4.42 -8.65
C ILE A 55 1.77 -3.75 -8.39
N ASP A 56 2.65 -3.82 -9.36
CA ASP A 56 3.95 -3.14 -9.35
C ASP A 56 3.77 -1.72 -9.89
N LEU A 57 4.04 -0.74 -9.03
CA LEU A 57 3.90 0.69 -9.31
C LEU A 57 5.23 1.38 -9.62
N SER A 58 6.32 0.63 -9.77
CA SER A 58 7.66 1.18 -9.97
C SER A 58 7.80 2.03 -11.23
N ALA A 59 7.01 1.76 -12.25
CA ALA A 59 7.00 2.49 -13.52
C ALA A 59 5.83 3.49 -13.65
N VAL A 60 5.09 3.76 -12.58
CA VAL A 60 4.06 4.79 -12.53
C VAL A 60 4.72 6.12 -12.21
N GLU A 61 4.60 7.06 -13.15
CA GLU A 61 5.21 8.39 -13.03
C GLU A 61 4.35 9.31 -12.16
N HIS A 62 3.05 9.34 -12.44
CA HIS A 62 2.09 10.18 -11.73
C HIS A 62 0.85 9.37 -11.34
N ALA A 63 0.27 9.69 -10.21
CA ALA A 63 -1.00 9.13 -9.78
C ALA A 63 -1.88 10.20 -9.13
N ASP A 64 -3.17 10.18 -9.44
CA ASP A 64 -4.17 10.95 -8.73
C ASP A 64 -5.09 10.05 -7.89
N ALA A 65 -5.93 10.68 -7.08
CA ALA A 65 -6.86 9.97 -6.20
C ALA A 65 -7.85 9.08 -6.98
N SER A 66 -8.23 9.46 -8.20
CA SER A 66 -9.18 8.71 -9.03
C SER A 66 -8.59 7.39 -9.53
N GLY A 67 -7.33 7.42 -10.00
CA GLY A 67 -6.62 6.22 -10.42
C GLY A 67 -6.36 5.29 -9.25
N LEU A 68 -5.91 5.83 -8.12
CA LEU A 68 -5.66 5.04 -6.91
C LEU A 68 -6.94 4.44 -6.31
N ALA A 69 -8.08 5.12 -6.41
CA ALA A 69 -9.37 4.59 -5.98
C ALA A 69 -9.78 3.30 -6.73
N VAL A 70 -9.37 3.18 -7.99
CA VAL A 70 -9.59 1.93 -8.76
C VAL A 70 -8.82 0.77 -8.16
N LEU A 71 -7.58 0.99 -7.70
CA LEU A 71 -6.79 -0.04 -7.02
C LEU A 71 -7.42 -0.45 -5.69
N VAL A 72 -7.92 0.51 -4.92
CA VAL A 72 -8.66 0.22 -3.67
C VAL A 72 -9.92 -0.60 -3.95
N GLY A 73 -10.68 -0.24 -4.98
CA GLY A 73 -11.84 -1.01 -5.42
C GLY A 73 -11.47 -2.43 -5.85
N GLY A 74 -10.36 -2.58 -6.58
CA GLY A 74 -9.78 -3.87 -6.95
C GLY A 74 -9.41 -4.71 -5.72
N GLY A 75 -8.81 -4.12 -4.70
CA GLY A 75 -8.46 -4.78 -3.46
C GLY A 75 -9.68 -5.27 -2.67
N ARG A 76 -10.74 -4.48 -2.65
CA ARG A 76 -12.03 -4.91 -2.06
C ARG A 76 -12.61 -6.11 -2.79
N ARG A 77 -12.61 -6.05 -4.13
CA ARG A 77 -13.10 -7.14 -4.97
C ARG A 77 -12.26 -8.40 -4.80
N ALA A 78 -10.94 -8.29 -4.75
CA ALA A 78 -10.05 -9.42 -4.50
C ALA A 78 -10.43 -10.16 -3.21
N ARG A 79 -10.64 -9.42 -2.12
CA ARG A 79 -11.06 -9.99 -0.83
C ARG A 79 -12.41 -10.70 -0.90
N LEU A 80 -13.39 -10.12 -1.59
CA LEU A 80 -14.69 -10.74 -1.80
C LEU A 80 -14.61 -12.07 -2.57
N LEU A 81 -13.59 -12.19 -3.44
CA LEU A 81 -13.32 -13.43 -4.20
C LEU A 81 -12.40 -14.41 -3.43
N GLY A 82 -12.10 -14.14 -2.16
CA GLY A 82 -11.22 -14.97 -1.35
C GLY A 82 -9.74 -14.82 -1.64
N GLY A 83 -9.36 -13.76 -2.36
CA GLY A 83 -7.99 -13.46 -2.74
C GLY A 83 -7.43 -12.20 -2.09
N SER A 84 -6.33 -11.70 -2.62
CA SER A 84 -5.70 -10.46 -2.19
C SER A 84 -5.16 -9.63 -3.36
N LEU A 85 -5.15 -8.33 -3.18
CA LEU A 85 -4.44 -7.39 -4.04
C LEU A 85 -3.46 -6.60 -3.17
N ARG A 86 -2.19 -6.61 -3.57
CA ARG A 86 -1.10 -5.91 -2.90
C ARG A 86 -0.47 -4.91 -3.85
N LEU A 87 0.02 -3.79 -3.32
CA LEU A 87 0.79 -2.80 -4.07
C LEU A 87 2.26 -2.95 -3.76
N ALA A 88 3.11 -2.81 -4.77
CA ALA A 88 4.55 -2.92 -4.64
C ALA A 88 5.26 -1.74 -5.28
N ALA A 89 6.37 -1.33 -4.67
CA ALA A 89 7.32 -0.36 -5.19
C ALA A 89 6.69 0.99 -5.64
N PRO A 90 5.80 1.62 -4.87
CA PRO A 90 5.29 2.93 -5.22
C PRO A 90 6.43 3.95 -5.25
N SER A 91 6.43 4.85 -6.25
CA SER A 91 7.33 6.00 -6.24
C SER A 91 7.02 6.89 -5.03
N PRO A 92 7.97 7.76 -4.58
CA PRO A 92 7.72 8.68 -3.47
C PRO A 92 6.50 9.58 -3.70
N GLU A 93 6.24 9.97 -4.93
CA GLU A 93 5.06 10.76 -5.31
C GLU A 93 3.77 9.97 -5.12
N VAL A 94 3.70 8.76 -5.66
CA VAL A 94 2.55 7.86 -5.51
C VAL A 94 2.31 7.51 -4.04
N ALA A 95 3.37 7.24 -3.29
CA ALA A 95 3.30 6.96 -1.85
C ALA A 95 2.72 8.14 -1.07
N ARG A 96 3.09 9.37 -1.45
CA ARG A 96 2.57 10.59 -0.84
C ARG A 96 1.08 10.77 -1.09
N VAL A 97 0.61 10.53 -2.31
CA VAL A 97 -0.83 10.60 -2.64
C VAL A 97 -1.61 9.52 -1.90
N LEU A 98 -1.09 8.29 -1.82
CA LEU A 98 -1.69 7.20 -1.05
C LEU A 98 -1.85 7.57 0.43
N SER A 99 -0.83 8.19 1.01
CA SER A 99 -0.86 8.64 2.40
C SER A 99 -1.82 9.80 2.62
N ALA A 100 -1.76 10.82 1.77
CA ALA A 100 -2.59 12.02 1.86
C ALA A 100 -4.10 11.70 1.73
N THR A 101 -4.44 10.71 0.92
CA THR A 101 -5.82 10.26 0.73
C THR A 101 -6.27 9.20 1.73
N GLY A 102 -5.37 8.67 2.56
CA GLY A 102 -5.64 7.58 3.50
C GLY A 102 -5.85 6.21 2.83
N MET A 103 -5.62 6.10 1.52
CA MET A 103 -5.82 4.84 0.76
C MET A 103 -4.82 3.76 1.16
N ASN A 104 -3.65 4.13 1.69
CA ASN A 104 -2.65 3.22 2.24
C ASN A 104 -3.19 2.33 3.38
N LYS A 105 -4.29 2.72 4.02
CA LYS A 105 -4.94 1.92 5.09
C LYS A 105 -5.77 0.75 4.55
N HIS A 106 -6.12 0.79 3.28
CA HIS A 106 -7.03 -0.19 2.66
C HIS A 106 -6.32 -1.27 1.85
N LEU A 107 -5.05 -1.06 1.53
CA LEU A 107 -4.24 -1.97 0.72
C LEU A 107 -2.90 -2.24 1.41
N GLY A 108 -2.42 -3.47 1.28
CA GLY A 108 -1.05 -3.81 1.66
C GLY A 108 -0.07 -3.18 0.68
N ILE A 109 0.81 -2.31 1.19
CA ILE A 109 1.84 -1.64 0.40
C ILE A 109 3.20 -2.15 0.81
N PHE A 110 4.01 -2.52 -0.17
CA PHE A 110 5.31 -3.15 0.01
C PHE A 110 6.40 -2.38 -0.74
N PRO A 111 7.63 -2.32 -0.22
CA PRO A 111 8.73 -1.60 -0.86
C PRO A 111 9.16 -2.21 -2.18
N THR A 112 8.97 -3.51 -2.36
CA THR A 112 9.35 -4.25 -3.57
C THR A 112 8.33 -5.34 -3.88
N VAL A 113 8.32 -5.81 -5.13
CA VAL A 113 7.52 -6.98 -5.54
C VAL A 113 7.89 -8.21 -4.71
N ARG A 114 9.18 -8.42 -4.42
CA ARG A 114 9.64 -9.53 -3.58
C ARG A 114 9.06 -9.45 -2.16
N ALA A 115 9.08 -8.29 -1.54
CA ALA A 115 8.47 -8.08 -0.24
C ALA A 115 6.95 -8.33 -0.26
N ALA A 116 6.30 -7.96 -1.36
CA ALA A 116 4.88 -8.24 -1.55
C ALA A 116 4.58 -9.74 -1.66
N ILE A 117 5.44 -10.51 -2.30
CA ILE A 117 5.31 -11.98 -2.39
C ILE A 117 5.51 -12.62 -1.01
N THR A 118 6.55 -12.24 -0.28
CA THR A 118 6.86 -12.82 1.04
C THR A 118 5.96 -12.33 2.17
N GLY A 119 5.13 -11.31 1.91
CA GLY A 119 4.23 -10.77 2.91
C GLY A 119 4.91 -9.94 4.00
N GLN A 120 6.14 -9.48 3.78
CA GLN A 120 6.86 -8.62 4.72
C GLN A 120 6.67 -7.14 4.36
N PRO A 121 5.72 -6.44 4.98
CA PRO A 121 5.52 -5.01 4.75
C PRO A 121 6.62 -4.22 5.46
N ARG A 122 7.74 -4.01 4.82
CA ARG A 122 8.77 -3.06 5.24
C ARG A 122 8.83 -1.92 4.26
N LEU A 123 7.89 -1.00 4.37
CA LEU A 123 8.14 0.36 3.89
C LEU A 123 9.06 1.02 4.92
N PRO A 124 10.15 1.66 4.49
CA PRO A 124 10.92 2.49 5.40
C PRO A 124 9.96 3.55 5.99
N GLU A 125 9.94 3.65 7.30
CA GLU A 125 9.08 4.58 8.06
C GLU A 125 9.21 6.04 7.60
N ALA A 126 10.30 6.37 6.90
CA ALA A 126 10.55 7.68 6.32
C ALA A 126 9.56 8.10 5.23
N ILE A 127 8.87 7.14 4.57
CA ILE A 127 7.92 7.44 3.50
C ILE A 127 6.52 7.71 4.07
N PHE A 128 6.20 7.10 5.19
CA PHE A 128 4.94 7.30 5.90
C PHE A 128 5.24 7.55 7.38
N PRO A 129 5.47 8.79 7.79
CA PRO A 129 5.53 9.10 9.22
C PRO A 129 4.14 8.84 9.79
N SER A 130 3.94 7.63 10.29
CA SER A 130 2.67 7.31 10.91
C SER A 130 2.63 7.90 12.30
N ALA A 131 1.50 8.51 12.64
CA ALA A 131 1.19 8.96 13.99
C ALA A 131 1.35 7.84 15.05
N THR A 132 1.41 6.61 14.61
CA THR A 132 1.62 5.43 15.46
C THR A 132 3.01 5.37 16.08
N VAL A 133 4.04 5.89 15.41
CA VAL A 133 5.41 5.95 15.98
C VAL A 133 5.49 6.97 17.11
N LEU A 134 4.82 8.11 16.94
CA LEU A 134 4.73 9.13 18.00
C LEU A 134 3.94 8.63 19.21
N ALA A 135 2.91 7.81 18.99
CA ALA A 135 2.14 7.20 20.07
C ALA A 135 2.93 6.12 20.84
N ARG A 136 3.77 5.33 20.17
CA ARG A 136 4.63 4.35 20.81
C ARG A 136 5.65 5.00 21.74
N GLY A 137 6.34 6.03 21.29
CA GLY A 137 7.30 6.74 22.13
C GLY A 137 6.67 7.34 23.39
N ARG A 138 5.43 7.79 23.28
CA ARG A 138 4.69 8.35 24.41
C ARG A 138 4.17 7.27 25.37
N ILE A 139 3.80 6.11 24.87
CA ILE A 139 3.35 4.97 25.69
C ILE A 139 4.53 4.35 26.44
N ASP A 140 5.66 4.20 25.81
CA ASP A 140 6.86 3.67 26.45
C ASP A 140 7.36 4.60 27.56
N GLY A 141 7.27 5.89 27.38
CA GLY A 141 7.60 6.86 28.44
C GLY A 141 6.66 6.82 29.64
N VAL A 142 5.38 6.61 29.42
CA VAL A 142 4.38 6.50 30.50
C VAL A 142 4.50 5.17 31.24
N ILE A 143 4.80 4.09 30.55
CA ILE A 143 5.00 2.77 31.19
C ILE A 143 6.29 2.77 32.03
N ALA A 144 7.36 3.39 31.53
CA ALA A 144 8.60 3.51 32.28
C ALA A 144 8.43 4.36 33.56
N GLY A 145 7.62 5.42 33.50
CA GLY A 145 7.31 6.26 34.65
C GLY A 145 6.42 5.58 35.70
N GLY A 146 5.56 4.66 35.27
CA GLY A 146 4.66 3.97 36.17
C GLY A 146 5.30 2.80 36.94
N ALA A 147 6.38 2.27 36.44
CA ALA A 147 7.05 1.12 37.05
C ALA A 147 7.90 1.48 38.29
N THR A 148 8.25 2.73 38.44
CA THR A 148 9.12 3.17 39.53
C THR A 148 8.38 3.54 40.83
N SER A 149 7.06 3.59 40.80
CA SER A 149 6.30 4.04 41.97
C SER A 149 5.77 2.90 42.86
N LYS A 150 6.09 1.65 42.57
CA LYS A 150 5.58 0.51 43.33
C LYS A 150 6.55 -0.17 44.28
N THR A 151 7.74 0.34 44.46
CA THR A 151 8.73 -0.30 45.29
C THR A 151 8.80 0.20 46.71
N SER A 152 7.83 0.96 47.14
CA SER A 152 7.89 1.48 48.49
C SER A 152 6.70 1.09 49.32
N VAL A 153 6.50 -0.19 49.48
CA VAL A 153 5.79 -0.65 50.64
C VAL A 153 6.47 -1.92 51.12
N ALA A 154 7.63 -1.75 51.56
CA ALA A 154 8.13 -2.70 52.53
C ALA A 154 7.37 -2.45 53.81
N SER A 155 6.53 -3.32 54.11
CA SER A 155 5.92 -3.40 55.40
C SER A 155 6.92 -3.61 56.49
N PRO A 156 6.80 -2.93 57.56
CA PRO A 156 7.43 -3.41 58.75
C PRO A 156 6.50 -4.27 59.56
N ALA A 157 7.03 -5.29 59.97
CA ALA A 157 7.43 -5.43 61.28
C ALA A 157 6.34 -5.26 62.34
N ALA A 158 5.79 -6.27 62.60
CA ALA A 158 6.25 -7.09 63.69
C ALA A 158 6.33 -6.37 65.02
N ARG A 159 5.28 -6.48 65.67
CA ARG A 159 5.24 -6.89 67.07
C ARG A 159 3.83 -7.00 67.51
#